data_878b557d47d167c3ee2ce476b81272e4
#
_entry.id   878b557d47d167c3ee2ce476b81272e4
#
_cell.length_a   1.000
_cell.length_b   1.000
_cell.length_c   1.000
_cell.angle_alpha   90.00
_cell.angle_beta   90.00
_cell.angle_gamma   90.00
#
_symmetry.space_group_name_H-M   'P 1'
#
loop_
_entity.id
_entity.type
_entity.pdbx_description
1 polymer ?
#
loop_
_entity_poly.entity_id
_entity_poly.type
_entity_poly.pdbx_seq_one_letter_code
_entity_poly.pdbx_strand_id
1 'polypeptide(L)'
;MIRIPSGATILQPQAFTRDVMMKTLKDLCAPERDFTGFISIGSADTLSLLFLFQSRPYAAGKTINDKPSPLAIREFFQGLDEQAGTAATISAHACDPVLLKSLLIFMQGDPTVKAPANLINLEAILDQIRRDKADCLIILEKRQMLNLFYFREGCRGMSYFSDTEFHDGAGLPFDEQMLVYAFQPGEEVHVLIYRNVATSEAGDALLVSREDMQILSGGKSEMGQQPEEDMPGVKTGIEEGSLVLEILNGPNKKKRVQGRIPCVLSQEEADVIVTDPMVSKHHAVIKAINGIPMLVDLNSTAGTTLNGTHVMQHPLSEGDIIGLGTTALKVVRLTLS
;
A
#
# COMPACT_ATOMS: atom_id res chain seq x y z
N MET A 1 -12.71 17.29 11.28
CA MET A 1 -12.58 16.13 10.36
C MET A 1 -11.12 15.68 10.34
N ILE A 2 -10.88 14.42 10.59
CA ILE A 2 -9.55 13.80 10.56
C ILE A 2 -8.86 14.05 9.21
N ARG A 3 -7.58 14.42 9.27
CA ARG A 3 -6.69 14.49 8.12
C ARG A 3 -5.77 13.27 8.13
N ILE A 4 -5.80 12.53 7.04
CA ILE A 4 -4.98 11.35 6.84
C ILE A 4 -3.85 11.65 5.85
N PRO A 5 -2.67 11.02 6.00
CA PRO A 5 -1.61 11.18 5.02
C PRO A 5 -2.04 10.56 3.68
N SER A 6 -1.53 11.13 2.61
CA SER A 6 -1.79 10.69 1.25
C SER A 6 -0.53 10.85 0.40
N GLY A 7 -0.45 10.08 -0.67
CA GLY A 7 0.55 10.28 -1.70
C GLY A 7 0.08 11.30 -2.76
N ALA A 8 0.32 11.01 -4.03
CA ALA A 8 -0.04 11.91 -5.11
C ALA A 8 -1.57 12.10 -5.21
N THR A 9 -2.01 13.35 -5.31
CA THR A 9 -3.42 13.67 -5.53
C THR A 9 -3.79 13.41 -6.99
N ILE A 10 -4.74 12.51 -7.21
CA ILE A 10 -5.27 12.14 -8.53
C ILE A 10 -6.50 12.97 -8.89
N LEU A 11 -7.37 13.18 -7.91
CA LEU A 11 -8.53 14.07 -8.01
C LEU A 11 -8.42 15.13 -6.93
N GLN A 12 -8.32 16.40 -7.35
CA GLN A 12 -8.32 17.52 -6.42
C GLN A 12 -9.66 17.60 -5.68
N PRO A 13 -9.67 18.07 -4.42
CA PRO A 13 -10.90 18.23 -3.67
C PRO A 13 -11.92 19.11 -4.42
N GLN A 14 -13.11 18.56 -4.64
CA GLN A 14 -14.21 19.24 -5.30
C GLN A 14 -15.55 18.82 -4.70
N ALA A 15 -16.63 19.53 -5.05
CA ALA A 15 -17.97 19.19 -4.56
C ALA A 15 -18.32 17.73 -4.92
N PHE A 16 -18.84 17.00 -3.94
CA PHE A 16 -19.25 15.62 -4.14
C PHE A 16 -20.55 15.59 -4.97
N THR A 17 -20.54 14.81 -6.03
CA THR A 17 -21.72 14.33 -6.73
C THR A 17 -21.55 12.85 -7.06
N ARG A 18 -22.67 12.14 -7.19
CA ARG A 18 -22.62 10.72 -7.57
C ARG A 18 -21.93 10.51 -8.93
N ASP A 19 -22.17 11.42 -9.89
CA ASP A 19 -21.56 11.33 -11.22
C ASP A 19 -20.03 11.49 -11.17
N VAL A 20 -19.53 12.43 -10.36
CA VAL A 20 -18.09 12.61 -10.14
C VAL A 20 -17.50 11.36 -9.51
N MET A 21 -18.14 10.81 -8.48
CA MET A 21 -17.70 9.56 -7.83
C MET A 21 -17.63 8.40 -8.82
N MET A 22 -18.71 8.18 -9.60
CA MET A 22 -18.79 7.07 -10.54
C MET A 22 -17.79 7.20 -11.68
N LYS A 23 -17.60 8.42 -12.18
CA LYS A 23 -16.59 8.71 -13.21
C LYS A 23 -15.18 8.42 -12.66
N THR A 24 -14.86 8.95 -11.48
CA THR A 24 -13.56 8.73 -10.84
C THR A 24 -13.29 7.25 -10.60
N LEU A 25 -14.29 6.53 -10.08
CA LEU A 25 -14.18 5.10 -9.83
C LEU A 25 -13.94 4.32 -11.13
N LYS A 26 -14.69 4.64 -12.20
CA LYS A 26 -14.50 4.00 -13.51
C LYS A 26 -13.10 4.26 -14.07
N ASP A 27 -12.60 5.49 -13.94
CA ASP A 27 -11.26 5.85 -14.41
C ASP A 27 -10.15 5.16 -13.61
N LEU A 28 -10.31 5.01 -12.28
CA LEU A 28 -9.32 4.36 -11.41
C LEU A 28 -9.37 2.83 -11.48
N CYS A 29 -10.54 2.26 -11.80
CA CYS A 29 -10.73 0.83 -11.97
C CYS A 29 -10.55 0.37 -13.43
N ALA A 30 -10.07 1.24 -14.32
CA ALA A 30 -9.80 0.87 -15.71
C ALA A 30 -8.75 -0.26 -15.78
N PRO A 31 -8.93 -1.26 -16.67
CA PRO A 31 -8.06 -2.45 -16.71
C PRO A 31 -6.58 -2.15 -16.91
N GLU A 32 -6.30 -1.08 -17.64
CA GLU A 32 -4.95 -0.61 -17.99
C GLU A 32 -4.26 0.15 -16.85
N ARG A 33 -4.99 0.50 -15.77
CA ARG A 33 -4.45 1.18 -14.61
C ARG A 33 -4.16 0.17 -13.51
N ASP A 34 -2.96 0.23 -12.96
CA ASP A 34 -2.58 -0.47 -11.73
C ASP A 34 -2.60 0.55 -10.57
N PHE A 35 -3.82 0.99 -10.23
CA PHE A 35 -4.00 2.03 -9.22
C PHE A 35 -4.12 1.43 -7.83
N THR A 36 -3.28 1.90 -6.92
CA THR A 36 -3.39 1.66 -5.48
C THR A 36 -3.54 2.99 -4.76
N GLY A 37 -4.58 3.08 -3.92
CA GLY A 37 -4.89 4.33 -3.24
C GLY A 37 -6.30 4.34 -2.63
N PHE A 38 -6.86 5.52 -2.47
CA PHE A 38 -8.21 5.66 -1.92
C PHE A 38 -8.96 6.85 -2.52
N ILE A 39 -10.29 6.74 -2.51
CA ILE A 39 -11.22 7.84 -2.73
C ILE A 39 -11.75 8.26 -1.36
N SER A 40 -11.74 9.55 -1.08
CA SER A 40 -12.29 10.12 0.15
C SER A 40 -13.49 11.00 -0.14
N ILE A 41 -14.54 10.88 0.68
CA ILE A 41 -15.70 11.76 0.68
C ILE A 41 -15.81 12.31 2.09
N GLY A 42 -15.61 13.61 2.23
CA GLY A 42 -15.57 14.31 3.52
C GLY A 42 -16.68 15.33 3.66
N SER A 43 -17.33 15.37 4.82
CA SER A 43 -18.21 16.43 5.28
C SER A 43 -17.68 17.01 6.61
N ALA A 44 -18.43 17.89 7.29
CA ALA A 44 -17.97 18.51 8.53
C ALA A 44 -17.50 17.48 9.58
N ASP A 45 -18.28 16.42 9.80
CA ASP A 45 -18.07 15.46 10.90
C ASP A 45 -17.80 14.03 10.44
N THR A 46 -17.82 13.78 9.14
CA THR A 46 -17.65 12.44 8.58
C THR A 46 -16.61 12.42 7.47
N LEU A 47 -15.83 11.37 7.45
CA LEU A 47 -14.92 11.02 6.35
C LEU A 47 -15.19 9.57 5.97
N SER A 48 -15.63 9.36 4.73
CA SER A 48 -15.82 8.02 4.15
C SER A 48 -14.68 7.74 3.19
N LEU A 49 -14.09 6.56 3.28
CA LEU A 49 -12.96 6.11 2.47
C LEU A 49 -13.33 4.85 1.70
N LEU A 50 -13.05 4.84 0.42
CA LEU A 50 -13.04 3.63 -0.41
C LEU A 50 -11.60 3.35 -0.81
N PHE A 51 -11.05 2.26 -0.33
CA PHE A 51 -9.70 1.81 -0.65
C PHE A 51 -9.71 0.99 -1.94
N LEU A 52 -8.74 1.27 -2.81
CA LEU A 52 -8.52 0.54 -4.04
C LEU A 52 -7.13 -0.09 -4.01
N PHE A 53 -7.05 -1.34 -4.41
CA PHE A 53 -5.79 -2.06 -4.56
C PHE A 53 -5.76 -2.72 -5.95
N GLN A 54 -4.71 -2.43 -6.73
CA GLN A 54 -4.58 -2.92 -8.10
C GLN A 54 -5.84 -2.64 -8.95
N SER A 55 -6.30 -1.39 -8.91
CA SER A 55 -7.49 -0.90 -9.62
C SER A 55 -8.81 -1.63 -9.26
N ARG A 56 -8.89 -2.23 -8.06
CA ARG A 56 -10.12 -2.88 -7.57
C ARG A 56 -10.49 -2.34 -6.20
N PRO A 57 -11.78 -2.15 -5.90
CA PRO A 57 -12.23 -1.88 -4.55
C PRO A 57 -11.81 -3.01 -3.62
N TYR A 58 -11.17 -2.65 -2.54
CA TYR A 58 -10.56 -3.59 -1.61
C TYR A 58 -11.22 -3.57 -0.24
N ALA A 59 -11.48 -2.37 0.28
CA ALA A 59 -12.12 -2.16 1.57
C ALA A 59 -12.78 -0.78 1.61
N ALA A 60 -13.63 -0.57 2.62
CA ALA A 60 -14.17 0.75 2.91
C ALA A 60 -14.15 1.01 4.42
N GLY A 61 -14.16 2.29 4.79
CA GLY A 61 -14.25 2.72 6.17
C GLY A 61 -14.84 4.10 6.27
N LYS A 62 -15.29 4.46 7.46
CA LYS A 62 -15.76 5.81 7.77
C LYS A 62 -15.26 6.27 9.13
N THR A 63 -15.11 7.57 9.30
CA THR A 63 -14.98 8.18 10.61
C THR A 63 -16.22 9.01 10.89
N ILE A 64 -16.73 8.92 12.11
CA ILE A 64 -17.82 9.75 12.61
C ILE A 64 -17.31 10.37 13.90
N ASN A 65 -17.30 11.71 13.98
CA ASN A 65 -16.69 12.42 15.13
C ASN A 65 -15.28 11.88 15.46
N ASP A 66 -14.47 11.72 14.40
CA ASP A 66 -13.07 11.25 14.46
C ASP A 66 -12.88 9.80 14.98
N LYS A 67 -13.95 9.04 15.15
CA LYS A 67 -13.88 7.62 15.49
C LYS A 67 -13.92 6.78 14.21
N PRO A 68 -12.84 6.04 13.90
CA PRO A 68 -12.80 5.17 12.75
C PRO A 68 -13.69 3.92 12.97
N SER A 69 -14.30 3.46 11.91
CA SER A 69 -15.00 2.18 11.86
C SER A 69 -14.93 1.56 10.46
N PRO A 70 -14.81 0.25 10.36
CA PRO A 70 -14.92 -0.43 9.09
C PRO A 70 -16.33 -0.27 8.52
N LEU A 71 -16.41 -0.31 7.20
CA LEU A 71 -17.67 -0.23 6.45
C LEU A 71 -17.64 -1.30 5.36
N ALA A 72 -18.73 -2.02 5.18
CA ALA A 72 -18.85 -2.91 4.03
C ALA A 72 -18.87 -2.05 2.73
N ILE A 73 -18.24 -2.54 1.67
CA ILE A 73 -18.21 -1.81 0.39
C ILE A 73 -19.62 -1.53 -0.13
N ARG A 74 -20.56 -2.49 0.06
CA ARG A 74 -21.97 -2.30 -0.28
C ARG A 74 -22.60 -1.13 0.49
N GLU A 75 -22.35 -1.04 1.79
CA GLU A 75 -22.87 0.04 2.64
C GLU A 75 -22.25 1.39 2.24
N PHE A 76 -20.97 1.42 1.86
CA PHE A 76 -20.34 2.62 1.32
C PHE A 76 -21.12 3.15 0.10
N PHE A 77 -21.44 2.29 -0.88
CA PHE A 77 -22.19 2.69 -2.07
C PHE A 77 -23.66 3.06 -1.78
N GLN A 78 -24.30 2.39 -0.83
CA GLN A 78 -25.66 2.73 -0.41
C GLN A 78 -25.72 4.11 0.27
N GLY A 79 -24.69 4.47 1.05
CA GLY A 79 -24.60 5.75 1.74
C GLY A 79 -24.27 6.96 0.83
N LEU A 80 -23.95 6.75 -0.46
CA LEU A 80 -23.62 7.85 -1.38
C LEU A 80 -24.80 8.81 -1.60
N ASP A 81 -26.03 8.31 -1.60
CA ASP A 81 -27.22 9.12 -1.83
C ASP A 81 -27.51 10.07 -0.64
N GLU A 82 -27.19 9.63 0.56
CA GLU A 82 -27.30 10.46 1.78
C GLU A 82 -26.25 11.59 1.77
N GLN A 83 -25.07 11.32 1.24
CA GLN A 83 -23.98 12.29 1.12
C GLN A 83 -24.19 13.30 0.00
N ALA A 84 -24.91 12.94 -1.06
CA ALA A 84 -25.20 13.81 -2.21
C ALA A 84 -26.05 15.04 -1.85
N GLY A 85 -26.76 15.01 -0.72
CA GLY A 85 -27.53 16.15 -0.20
C GLY A 85 -26.76 17.07 0.75
N THR A 86 -25.50 16.77 1.04
CA THR A 86 -24.67 17.53 1.99
C THR A 86 -23.57 18.32 1.28
N ALA A 87 -22.99 19.31 1.98
CA ALA A 87 -21.82 20.05 1.49
C ALA A 87 -20.52 19.18 1.58
N ALA A 88 -20.59 17.97 1.05
CA ALA A 88 -19.47 17.05 1.04
C ALA A 88 -18.49 17.34 -0.10
N THR A 89 -17.22 17.03 0.12
CA THR A 89 -16.16 17.10 -0.90
C THR A 89 -15.64 15.70 -1.20
N ILE A 90 -15.28 15.48 -2.46
CA ILE A 90 -14.63 14.26 -2.92
C ILE A 90 -13.22 14.54 -3.37
N SER A 91 -12.29 13.64 -3.05
CA SER A 91 -10.94 13.64 -3.60
C SER A 91 -10.45 12.19 -3.78
N ALA A 92 -9.39 12.01 -4.58
CA ALA A 92 -8.75 10.70 -4.76
C ALA A 92 -7.22 10.85 -4.69
N HIS A 93 -6.59 9.90 -4.02
CA HIS A 93 -5.16 9.93 -3.74
C HIS A 93 -4.54 8.57 -4.02
N ALA A 94 -3.42 8.57 -4.74
CA ALA A 94 -2.57 7.40 -4.82
C ALA A 94 -1.82 7.23 -3.49
N CYS A 95 -1.53 6.01 -3.13
CA CYS A 95 -0.64 5.70 -2.01
C CYS A 95 0.11 4.39 -2.28
N ASP A 96 1.23 4.21 -1.60
CA ASP A 96 1.91 2.92 -1.62
C ASP A 96 1.17 1.87 -0.75
N PRO A 97 1.46 0.58 -0.93
CA PRO A 97 0.79 -0.49 -0.19
C PRO A 97 0.96 -0.42 1.33
N VAL A 98 2.07 0.15 1.84
CA VAL A 98 2.30 0.27 3.29
C VAL A 98 1.39 1.34 3.90
N LEU A 99 1.24 2.48 3.22
CA LEU A 99 0.29 3.51 3.63
C LEU A 99 -1.14 2.98 3.57
N LEU A 100 -1.52 2.28 2.48
CA LEU A 100 -2.83 1.67 2.36
C LEU A 100 -3.12 0.74 3.54
N LYS A 101 -2.18 -0.16 3.85
CA LYS A 101 -2.28 -1.10 4.98
C LYS A 101 -2.40 -0.36 6.31
N SER A 102 -1.59 0.68 6.52
CA SER A 102 -1.62 1.48 7.75
C SER A 102 -2.97 2.15 7.96
N LEU A 103 -3.57 2.70 6.91
CA LEU A 103 -4.91 3.28 6.95
C LEU A 103 -5.99 2.23 7.20
N LEU A 104 -5.86 1.04 6.63
CA LEU A 104 -6.78 -0.08 6.90
C LEU A 104 -6.71 -0.54 8.36
N ILE A 105 -5.52 -0.65 8.94
CA ILE A 105 -5.33 -0.99 10.36
C ILE A 105 -6.04 0.06 11.22
N PHE A 106 -5.82 1.36 10.92
CA PHE A 106 -6.49 2.44 11.63
C PHE A 106 -8.02 2.35 11.54
N MET A 107 -8.57 2.00 10.39
CA MET A 107 -10.01 1.92 10.17
C MET A 107 -10.66 0.68 10.81
N GLN A 108 -9.94 -0.44 10.91
CA GLN A 108 -10.51 -1.74 11.29
C GLN A 108 -10.15 -2.18 12.70
N GLY A 109 -9.09 -1.61 13.29
CA GLY A 109 -8.53 -2.08 14.55
C GLY A 109 -8.68 -1.10 15.70
N ASP A 110 -8.81 -1.65 16.90
CA ASP A 110 -8.64 -0.89 18.12
C ASP A 110 -7.15 -0.83 18.50
N PRO A 111 -6.62 0.33 18.88
CA PRO A 111 -5.24 0.44 19.33
C PRO A 111 -5.04 -0.28 20.66
N THR A 112 -3.92 -0.99 20.80
CA THR A 112 -3.53 -1.61 22.10
C THR A 112 -3.16 -0.57 23.15
N VAL A 113 -2.76 0.63 22.70
CA VAL A 113 -2.50 1.79 23.55
C VAL A 113 -3.11 3.01 22.89
N LYS A 114 -3.83 3.81 23.67
CA LYS A 114 -4.29 5.15 23.29
C LYS A 114 -4.10 6.08 24.48
N ALA A 115 -3.13 6.98 24.41
CA ALA A 115 -2.81 7.89 25.49
C ALA A 115 -2.10 9.16 24.99
N PRO A 116 -2.15 10.27 25.72
CA PRO A 116 -1.30 11.42 25.48
C PRO A 116 0.19 11.04 25.54
N ALA A 117 1.00 11.62 24.63
CA ALA A 117 2.43 11.30 24.54
C ALA A 117 3.20 11.53 25.84
N ASN A 118 2.84 12.57 26.59
CA ASN A 118 3.47 12.92 27.87
C ASN A 118 3.16 11.93 29.02
N LEU A 119 2.19 11.02 28.85
CA LEU A 119 1.83 10.01 29.85
C LEU A 119 2.45 8.65 29.59
N ILE A 120 3.19 8.47 28.47
CA ILE A 120 3.82 7.21 28.09
C ILE A 120 5.32 7.37 27.89
N ASN A 121 6.06 6.31 28.16
CA ASN A 121 7.48 6.26 27.81
C ASN A 121 7.63 5.69 26.39
N LEU A 122 7.59 6.59 25.39
CA LEU A 122 7.63 6.21 23.97
C LEU A 122 8.97 5.54 23.59
N GLU A 123 10.09 5.99 24.19
CA GLU A 123 11.41 5.39 23.96
C GLU A 123 11.44 3.93 24.42
N ALA A 124 10.93 3.65 25.62
CA ALA A 124 10.86 2.28 26.12
C ALA A 124 9.96 1.38 25.26
N ILE A 125 8.88 1.93 24.69
CA ILE A 125 8.01 1.22 23.76
C ILE A 125 8.75 0.90 22.46
N LEU A 126 9.51 1.84 21.91
CA LEU A 126 10.35 1.62 20.72
C LEU A 126 11.40 0.54 20.95
N ASP A 127 12.06 0.58 22.11
CA ASP A 127 13.04 -0.43 22.49
C ASP A 127 12.40 -1.82 22.65
N GLN A 128 11.16 -1.88 23.14
CA GLN A 128 10.43 -3.13 23.21
C GLN A 128 10.05 -3.64 21.83
N ILE A 129 9.54 -2.78 20.94
CA ILE A 129 9.20 -3.15 19.54
C ILE A 129 10.43 -3.75 18.85
N ARG A 130 11.61 -3.15 19.04
CA ARG A 130 12.87 -3.65 18.47
C ARG A 130 13.27 -5.02 19.04
N ARG A 131 13.19 -5.18 20.38
CA ARG A 131 13.53 -6.45 21.04
C ARG A 131 12.62 -7.59 20.64
N ASP A 132 11.32 -7.30 20.55
CA ASP A 132 10.29 -8.28 20.23
C ASP A 132 10.22 -8.59 18.71
N LYS A 133 10.96 -7.82 17.89
CA LYS A 133 10.87 -7.86 16.43
C LYS A 133 9.43 -7.77 15.95
N ALA A 134 8.65 -6.90 16.57
CA ALA A 134 7.22 -6.81 16.34
C ALA A 134 6.89 -5.96 15.11
N ASP A 135 5.89 -6.37 14.34
CA ASP A 135 5.20 -5.51 13.39
C ASP A 135 4.25 -4.61 14.16
N CYS A 136 4.41 -3.31 13.98
CA CYS A 136 3.69 -2.31 14.76
C CYS A 136 3.38 -1.08 13.92
N LEU A 137 2.19 -0.53 14.10
CA LEU A 137 1.83 0.79 13.60
C LEU A 137 1.66 1.73 14.79
N ILE A 138 2.42 2.83 14.81
CA ILE A 138 2.27 3.93 15.75
C ILE A 138 1.66 5.10 14.99
N ILE A 139 0.56 5.64 15.50
CA ILE A 139 -0.07 6.84 14.97
C ILE A 139 0.08 7.95 16.00
N LEU A 140 0.59 9.09 15.57
CA LEU A 140 0.63 10.32 16.35
C LEU A 140 -0.48 11.23 15.84
N GLU A 141 -1.47 11.49 16.69
CA GLU A 141 -2.60 12.34 16.41
C GLU A 141 -2.41 13.71 17.08
N LYS A 142 -2.41 14.77 16.27
CA LYS A 142 -2.35 16.17 16.71
C LYS A 142 -3.38 17.00 15.96
N ARG A 143 -4.32 17.65 16.65
CA ARG A 143 -5.36 18.49 16.01
C ARG A 143 -6.07 17.80 14.85
N GLN A 144 -6.43 16.53 15.01
CA GLN A 144 -7.07 15.71 13.96
C GLN A 144 -6.15 15.38 12.75
N MET A 145 -4.86 15.67 12.82
CA MET A 145 -3.87 15.23 11.85
C MET A 145 -3.24 13.92 12.30
N LEU A 146 -3.26 12.91 11.44
CA LEU A 146 -2.67 11.61 11.71
C LEU A 146 -1.30 11.51 11.05
N ASN A 147 -0.28 11.18 11.82
CA ASN A 147 1.05 10.90 11.31
C ASN A 147 1.40 9.47 11.68
N LEU A 148 1.72 8.67 10.67
CA LEU A 148 1.81 7.22 10.76
C LEU A 148 3.27 6.78 10.69
N PHE A 149 3.66 5.86 11.59
CA PHE A 149 4.99 5.27 11.67
C PHE A 149 4.84 3.75 11.69
N TYR A 150 5.18 3.10 10.61
CA TYR A 150 5.07 1.66 10.46
C TYR A 150 6.42 1.00 10.75
N PHE A 151 6.42 0.02 11.66
CA PHE A 151 7.57 -0.82 12.00
C PHE A 151 7.34 -2.22 11.47
N ARG A 152 8.37 -2.82 10.91
CA ARG A 152 8.36 -4.20 10.45
C ARG A 152 9.48 -4.98 11.12
N GLU A 153 9.16 -6.15 11.72
CA GLU A 153 10.13 -6.99 12.45
C GLU A 153 10.98 -6.19 13.46
N GLY A 154 10.37 -5.21 14.12
CA GLY A 154 11.06 -4.31 15.04
C GLY A 154 11.99 -3.29 14.39
N CYS A 155 12.13 -3.32 13.07
CA CYS A 155 12.96 -2.39 12.31
C CYS A 155 12.17 -1.17 11.84
N ARG A 156 12.90 -0.13 11.47
CA ARG A 156 12.35 1.08 10.86
C ARG A 156 11.63 0.71 9.58
N GLY A 157 10.40 1.20 9.45
CA GLY A 157 9.62 1.11 8.23
C GLY A 157 9.45 2.48 7.57
N MET A 158 8.22 2.82 7.25
CA MET A 158 7.85 4.05 6.56
C MET A 158 7.17 5.02 7.53
N SER A 159 7.36 6.32 7.30
CA SER A 159 6.64 7.40 7.99
C SER A 159 5.81 8.21 6.98
N TYR A 160 4.59 8.56 7.38
CA TYR A 160 3.66 9.32 6.56
C TYR A 160 3.06 10.44 7.40
N PHE A 161 3.18 11.67 6.90
CA PHE A 161 2.71 12.85 7.60
C PHE A 161 1.49 13.46 6.90
N SER A 162 0.44 13.72 7.65
CA SER A 162 -0.65 14.60 7.22
C SER A 162 -0.43 16.05 7.65
N ASP A 163 0.48 16.27 8.60
CA ASP A 163 0.92 17.58 9.04
C ASP A 163 2.01 18.11 8.10
N THR A 164 1.59 18.89 7.10
CA THR A 164 2.50 19.46 6.11
C THR A 164 3.32 20.65 6.64
N GLU A 165 3.00 21.17 7.83
CA GLU A 165 3.72 22.26 8.48
C GLU A 165 4.87 21.75 9.35
N PHE A 166 4.94 20.44 9.60
CA PHE A 166 6.02 19.84 10.38
C PHE A 166 7.30 19.74 9.56
N HIS A 167 8.25 20.63 9.82
CA HIS A 167 9.55 20.68 9.16
C HIS A 167 10.72 20.29 10.07
N ASP A 168 10.53 20.33 11.38
CA ASP A 168 11.61 20.12 12.37
C ASP A 168 12.20 18.70 12.34
N GLY A 169 11.46 17.74 11.77
CA GLY A 169 11.92 16.36 11.57
C GLY A 169 12.65 16.10 10.26
N ALA A 170 12.74 17.07 9.36
CA ALA A 170 13.35 16.86 8.05
C ALA A 170 14.86 16.53 8.19
N GLY A 171 15.24 15.34 7.72
CA GLY A 171 16.61 14.84 7.77
C GLY A 171 17.00 14.13 9.08
N LEU A 172 16.13 14.08 10.07
CA LEU A 172 16.34 13.29 11.29
C LEU A 172 16.12 11.79 11.03
N PRO A 173 16.77 10.90 11.79
CA PRO A 173 16.44 9.50 11.83
C PRO A 173 14.96 9.27 12.17
N PHE A 174 14.38 8.19 11.65
CA PHE A 174 12.95 7.86 11.80
C PHE A 174 12.43 7.94 13.25
N ASP A 175 13.18 7.39 14.20
CA ASP A 175 12.78 7.38 15.62
C ASP A 175 12.84 8.78 16.23
N GLU A 176 13.83 9.58 15.84
CA GLU A 176 13.98 10.96 16.28
C GLU A 176 12.88 11.84 15.69
N GLN A 177 12.50 11.65 14.43
CA GLN A 177 11.35 12.34 13.83
C GLN A 177 10.08 12.10 14.64
N MET A 178 9.85 10.84 15.04
CA MET A 178 8.68 10.48 15.83
C MET A 178 8.71 11.12 17.20
N LEU A 179 9.85 11.09 17.90
CA LEU A 179 9.99 11.69 19.24
C LEU A 179 9.84 13.22 19.18
N VAL A 180 10.49 13.88 18.23
CA VAL A 180 10.37 15.34 18.03
C VAL A 180 8.92 15.72 17.75
N TYR A 181 8.20 14.94 16.95
CA TYR A 181 6.79 15.19 16.68
C TYR A 181 5.92 14.96 17.92
N ALA A 182 6.15 13.87 18.66
CA ALA A 182 5.35 13.51 19.83
C ALA A 182 5.46 14.50 20.99
N PHE A 183 6.63 15.16 21.13
CA PHE A 183 6.92 16.05 22.27
C PHE A 183 7.07 17.52 21.86
N GLN A 184 6.33 17.96 20.84
CA GLN A 184 6.32 19.37 20.44
C GLN A 184 5.83 20.29 21.58
N PRO A 185 6.52 21.39 21.90
CA PRO A 185 6.10 22.31 22.91
C PRO A 185 4.73 22.96 22.62
N GLY A 186 3.84 22.97 23.61
CA GLY A 186 2.55 23.64 23.49
C GLY A 186 1.46 22.86 22.71
N GLU A 187 1.77 21.65 22.29
CA GLU A 187 0.82 20.81 21.55
C GLU A 187 0.51 19.52 22.34
N GLU A 188 -0.74 19.12 22.35
CA GLU A 188 -1.15 17.81 22.85
C GLU A 188 -1.16 16.80 21.70
N VAL A 189 -0.29 15.80 21.82
CA VAL A 189 -0.20 14.70 20.84
C VAL A 189 -0.68 13.43 21.51
N HIS A 190 -1.64 12.74 20.89
CA HIS A 190 -2.09 11.42 21.29
C HIS A 190 -1.34 10.35 20.52
N VAL A 191 -0.94 9.31 21.22
CA VAL A 191 -0.26 8.15 20.66
C VAL A 191 -1.23 6.98 20.61
N LEU A 192 -1.42 6.43 19.43
CA LEU A 192 -2.17 5.20 19.19
C LEU A 192 -1.19 4.13 18.73
N ILE A 193 -1.18 2.98 19.39
CA ILE A 193 -0.28 1.87 19.04
C ILE A 193 -1.09 0.66 18.70
N TYR A 194 -0.83 0.10 17.50
CA TYR A 194 -1.41 -1.14 17.01
C TYR A 194 -0.28 -2.18 16.94
N ARG A 195 -0.36 -3.22 17.76
CA ARG A 195 0.62 -4.32 17.79
C ARG A 195 0.10 -5.53 17.02
N ASN A 196 1.03 -6.41 16.62
CA ASN A 196 0.72 -7.65 15.91
C ASN A 196 -0.13 -7.40 14.64
N VAL A 197 0.20 -6.32 13.96
CA VAL A 197 -0.40 -5.99 12.66
C VAL A 197 0.11 -6.99 11.64
N ALA A 198 -0.35 -8.24 11.78
CA ALA A 198 0.07 -9.34 10.95
C ALA A 198 0.00 -8.93 9.48
N THR A 199 1.04 -9.25 8.76
CA THR A 199 1.03 -9.36 7.32
C THR A 199 0.15 -10.56 6.96
N SER A 200 -1.17 -10.51 7.20
CA SER A 200 -2.00 -11.36 6.38
C SER A 200 -1.74 -10.84 4.97
N GLU A 201 -1.10 -11.65 4.15
CA GLU A 201 -1.36 -11.59 2.74
C GLU A 201 -2.88 -11.61 2.66
N ALA A 202 -3.47 -10.44 2.49
CA ALA A 202 -4.89 -10.35 2.22
C ALA A 202 -5.01 -11.03 0.87
N GLY A 203 -5.30 -12.33 0.93
CA GLY A 203 -5.45 -13.13 -0.25
C GLY A 203 -6.55 -12.53 -1.11
N ASP A 204 -6.55 -12.85 -2.36
CA ASP A 204 -7.53 -12.45 -3.40
C ASP A 204 -9.00 -12.59 -2.98
N ALA A 205 -9.28 -13.31 -1.89
CA ALA A 205 -10.61 -13.58 -1.34
C ALA A 205 -11.39 -12.34 -0.85
N LEU A 206 -10.75 -11.19 -0.66
CA LEU A 206 -11.41 -9.95 -0.23
C LEU A 206 -11.62 -8.94 -1.37
N LEU A 207 -11.14 -9.23 -2.56
CA LEU A 207 -11.30 -8.36 -3.72
C LEU A 207 -12.72 -8.48 -4.27
N VAL A 208 -13.42 -7.35 -4.36
CA VAL A 208 -14.73 -7.29 -5.02
C VAL A 208 -14.55 -7.52 -6.52
N SER A 209 -15.33 -8.43 -7.10
CA SER A 209 -15.28 -8.67 -8.54
C SER A 209 -15.77 -7.47 -9.35
N ARG A 210 -15.43 -7.40 -10.65
CA ARG A 210 -15.95 -6.35 -11.53
C ARG A 210 -17.47 -6.41 -11.70
N GLU A 211 -18.03 -7.60 -11.65
CA GLU A 211 -19.48 -7.82 -11.74
C GLU A 211 -20.18 -7.29 -10.49
N ASP A 212 -19.62 -7.57 -9.30
CA ASP A 212 -20.10 -7.00 -8.05
C ASP A 212 -20.03 -5.47 -8.07
N MET A 213 -19.01 -4.90 -8.68
CA MET A 213 -18.86 -3.45 -8.85
C MET A 213 -19.97 -2.86 -9.71
N GLN A 214 -20.36 -3.51 -10.81
CA GLN A 214 -21.47 -3.05 -11.64
C GLN A 214 -22.80 -3.06 -10.87
N ILE A 215 -23.04 -4.12 -10.11
CA ILE A 215 -24.23 -4.25 -9.25
C ILE A 215 -24.22 -3.15 -8.17
N LEU A 216 -23.10 -2.96 -7.47
CA LEU A 216 -22.96 -1.99 -6.39
C LEU A 216 -23.04 -0.53 -6.88
N SER A 217 -22.63 -0.29 -8.13
CA SER A 217 -22.71 1.03 -8.75
C SER A 217 -24.09 1.40 -9.30
N GLY A 218 -25.09 0.54 -9.11
CA GLY A 218 -26.46 0.79 -9.55
C GLY A 218 -26.71 0.53 -11.03
N GLY A 219 -25.82 -0.19 -11.70
CA GLY A 219 -26.04 -0.72 -13.05
C GLY A 219 -27.18 -1.74 -12.99
N LYS A 220 -28.26 -1.50 -13.73
CA LYS A 220 -29.31 -2.52 -13.90
C LYS A 220 -28.67 -3.71 -14.57
N SER A 221 -28.67 -4.85 -13.89
CA SER A 221 -28.39 -6.13 -14.52
C SER A 221 -29.48 -6.37 -15.57
N GLU A 222 -29.17 -6.21 -16.84
CA GLU A 222 -29.97 -6.82 -17.90
C GLU A 222 -29.69 -8.32 -17.82
N MET A 223 -30.50 -9.02 -17.08
CA MET A 223 -30.61 -10.47 -17.17
C MET A 223 -31.22 -10.82 -18.54
N GLY A 224 -30.38 -10.78 -19.55
CA GLY A 224 -30.64 -11.41 -20.82
C GLY A 224 -29.92 -12.75 -20.84
N GLN A 225 -30.71 -13.81 -20.71
CA GLN A 225 -30.27 -15.13 -21.10
C GLN A 225 -29.80 -15.09 -22.56
N GLN A 226 -28.51 -15.31 -22.79
CA GLN A 226 -28.02 -15.77 -24.08
C GLN A 226 -27.12 -16.99 -23.87
N PRO A 227 -27.19 -17.96 -24.82
CA PRO A 227 -26.58 -19.26 -24.61
C PRO A 227 -25.06 -19.17 -24.68
N GLU A 228 -24.43 -20.12 -24.02
CA GLU A 228 -23.02 -20.43 -24.15
C GLU A 228 -22.66 -20.62 -25.64
N GLU A 229 -22.17 -19.57 -26.27
CA GLU A 229 -21.37 -19.71 -27.49
C GLU A 229 -19.91 -19.50 -27.14
N ASP A 230 -19.10 -20.46 -27.50
CA ASP A 230 -17.66 -20.53 -27.44
C ASP A 230 -16.99 -19.19 -27.74
N MET A 231 -16.57 -18.49 -26.72
CA MET A 231 -15.55 -17.45 -26.84
C MET A 231 -14.16 -18.08 -26.62
N PRO A 232 -13.19 -17.80 -27.49
CA PRO A 232 -11.87 -18.41 -27.38
C PRO A 232 -11.22 -18.01 -26.06
N GLY A 233 -10.78 -19.03 -25.32
CA GLY A 233 -10.29 -19.00 -23.95
C GLY A 233 -9.44 -17.78 -23.62
N VAL A 234 -9.92 -16.99 -22.69
CA VAL A 234 -9.03 -16.19 -21.84
C VAL A 234 -8.24 -17.20 -21.03
N LYS A 235 -7.03 -17.44 -21.44
CA LYS A 235 -6.06 -18.24 -20.71
C LYS A 235 -5.82 -17.52 -19.38
N THR A 236 -6.41 -18.01 -18.31
CA THR A 236 -5.93 -17.84 -16.96
C THR A 236 -4.67 -18.70 -16.80
N GLY A 237 -3.68 -18.43 -17.65
CA GLY A 237 -2.36 -19.01 -17.54
C GLY A 237 -1.51 -18.03 -16.75
N ILE A 238 -0.82 -18.53 -15.75
CA ILE A 238 0.39 -17.89 -15.22
C ILE A 238 1.26 -17.68 -16.46
N GLU A 239 1.44 -16.41 -16.88
CA GLU A 239 2.30 -16.11 -18.02
C GLU A 239 3.71 -16.54 -17.64
N GLU A 240 4.17 -17.61 -18.22
CA GLU A 240 5.51 -18.15 -18.00
C GLU A 240 6.52 -17.36 -18.82
N GLY A 241 7.74 -17.32 -18.35
CA GLY A 241 8.80 -16.63 -19.03
C GLY A 241 10.17 -17.13 -18.59
N SER A 242 11.22 -16.64 -19.22
CA SER A 242 12.58 -16.92 -18.86
C SER A 242 13.37 -15.64 -18.58
N LEU A 243 14.24 -15.70 -17.57
CA LEU A 243 15.05 -14.61 -17.10
C LEU A 243 16.50 -15.06 -16.97
N VAL A 244 17.43 -14.20 -17.40
CA VAL A 244 18.87 -14.37 -17.17
C VAL A 244 19.40 -13.11 -16.50
N LEU A 245 19.94 -13.28 -15.29
CA LEU A 245 20.57 -12.20 -14.52
C LEU A 245 22.08 -12.42 -14.45
N GLU A 246 22.85 -11.35 -14.50
CA GLU A 246 24.30 -11.34 -14.28
C GLU A 246 24.63 -10.57 -13.01
N ILE A 247 25.36 -11.19 -12.09
CA ILE A 247 25.79 -10.57 -10.84
C ILE A 247 26.94 -9.62 -11.12
N LEU A 248 26.77 -8.33 -10.82
CA LEU A 248 27.76 -7.28 -11.15
C LEU A 248 28.83 -7.07 -10.10
N ASN A 249 28.58 -7.46 -8.84
CA ASN A 249 29.49 -7.24 -7.72
C ASN A 249 29.48 -8.41 -6.71
N GLY A 250 30.28 -8.33 -5.66
CA GLY A 250 30.36 -9.35 -4.62
C GLY A 250 31.13 -10.63 -5.04
N PRO A 251 31.08 -11.67 -4.20
CA PRO A 251 31.86 -12.92 -4.38
C PRO A 251 31.46 -13.70 -5.65
N ASN A 252 30.24 -13.51 -6.14
CA ASN A 252 29.70 -14.18 -7.32
C ASN A 252 29.72 -13.30 -8.59
N LYS A 253 30.54 -12.25 -8.62
CA LYS A 253 30.65 -11.34 -9.76
C LYS A 253 30.86 -12.07 -11.08
N LYS A 254 30.13 -11.64 -12.12
CA LYS A 254 30.08 -12.20 -13.49
C LYS A 254 29.40 -13.58 -13.60
N LYS A 255 28.88 -14.15 -12.50
CA LYS A 255 28.05 -15.36 -12.58
C LYS A 255 26.69 -15.00 -13.17
N ARG A 256 26.22 -15.80 -14.11
CA ARG A 256 24.88 -15.73 -14.67
C ARG A 256 23.97 -16.74 -13.99
N VAL A 257 22.78 -16.30 -13.65
CA VAL A 257 21.75 -17.11 -13.01
C VAL A 257 20.53 -17.08 -13.91
N GLN A 258 19.90 -18.22 -14.10
CA GLN A 258 18.67 -18.34 -14.89
C GLN A 258 17.50 -18.59 -13.93
N GLY A 259 16.37 -17.93 -14.18
CA GLY A 259 15.11 -18.13 -13.49
C GLY A 259 13.96 -18.28 -14.48
N ARG A 260 12.85 -18.84 -14.00
CA ARG A 260 11.57 -18.84 -14.71
C ARG A 260 10.68 -17.77 -14.11
N ILE A 261 9.89 -17.09 -14.93
CA ILE A 261 8.91 -16.11 -14.45
C ILE A 261 7.61 -16.89 -14.14
N PRO A 262 7.05 -16.72 -12.92
CA PRO A 262 7.51 -15.86 -11.81
C PRO A 262 8.82 -16.36 -11.17
N CYS A 263 9.71 -15.43 -10.81
CA CYS A 263 11.06 -15.69 -10.31
C CYS A 263 11.29 -14.94 -8.99
N VAL A 264 11.47 -15.67 -7.92
CA VAL A 264 11.76 -15.09 -6.59
C VAL A 264 13.25 -14.87 -6.43
N LEU A 265 13.62 -13.67 -5.96
CA LEU A 265 14.97 -13.28 -5.61
C LEU A 265 15.06 -13.19 -4.09
N SER A 266 15.93 -13.95 -3.45
CA SER A 266 16.06 -13.94 -2.00
C SER A 266 17.44 -14.38 -1.51
N GLN A 267 17.64 -14.33 -0.19
CA GLN A 267 18.86 -14.83 0.47
C GLN A 267 18.88 -16.36 0.55
N GLU A 268 17.73 -16.99 0.75
CA GLU A 268 17.57 -18.44 0.98
C GLU A 268 16.32 -18.94 0.24
N GLU A 269 16.30 -20.21 -0.18
CA GLU A 269 15.13 -20.92 -0.74
C GLU A 269 14.37 -20.14 -1.85
N ALA A 270 15.04 -19.78 -2.93
CA ALA A 270 14.47 -19.04 -4.04
C ALA A 270 14.96 -19.55 -5.40
N ASP A 271 14.29 -19.09 -6.47
CA ASP A 271 14.71 -19.35 -7.85
C ASP A 271 16.09 -18.75 -8.14
N VAL A 272 16.35 -17.58 -7.56
CA VAL A 272 17.66 -16.91 -7.61
C VAL A 272 18.11 -16.58 -6.19
N ILE A 273 19.11 -17.31 -5.70
CA ILE A 273 19.71 -17.07 -4.40
C ILE A 273 20.81 -16.03 -4.50
N VAL A 274 20.66 -14.94 -3.74
CA VAL A 274 21.63 -13.84 -3.63
C VAL A 274 22.33 -13.94 -2.27
N THR A 275 23.58 -14.38 -2.26
CA THR A 275 24.36 -14.56 -1.02
C THR A 275 24.85 -13.20 -0.50
N ASP A 276 23.94 -12.43 0.10
CA ASP A 276 24.19 -11.11 0.67
C ASP A 276 23.39 -10.99 1.99
N PRO A 277 24.03 -10.71 3.14
CA PRO A 277 23.34 -10.59 4.43
C PRO A 277 22.25 -9.51 4.49
N MET A 278 22.32 -8.53 3.57
CA MET A 278 21.31 -7.46 3.48
C MET A 278 20.10 -7.84 2.62
N VAL A 279 20.14 -9.00 1.97
CA VAL A 279 19.01 -9.51 1.19
C VAL A 279 18.07 -10.29 2.13
N SER A 280 16.79 -9.95 2.10
CA SER A 280 15.76 -10.62 2.91
C SER A 280 15.47 -12.03 2.40
N LYS A 281 14.90 -12.89 3.26
CA LYS A 281 14.47 -14.28 2.91
C LYS A 281 13.42 -14.29 1.80
N HIS A 282 12.62 -13.24 1.69
CA HIS A 282 11.74 -12.93 0.57
C HIS A 282 12.01 -11.48 0.22
N HIS A 283 12.86 -11.23 -0.81
CA HIS A 283 13.29 -9.86 -1.10
C HIS A 283 12.50 -9.24 -2.24
N ALA A 284 12.49 -9.87 -3.38
CA ALA A 284 11.77 -9.38 -4.55
C ALA A 284 11.27 -10.54 -5.43
N VAL A 285 10.29 -10.26 -6.26
CA VAL A 285 9.81 -11.20 -7.28
C VAL A 285 9.75 -10.52 -8.64
N ILE A 286 10.14 -11.25 -9.68
CA ILE A 286 9.92 -10.85 -11.07
C ILE A 286 8.76 -11.70 -11.58
N LYS A 287 7.66 -11.05 -11.96
CA LYS A 287 6.44 -11.71 -12.46
C LYS A 287 5.87 -10.96 -13.65
N ALA A 288 5.10 -11.64 -14.48
CA ALA A 288 4.35 -10.98 -15.55
C ALA A 288 3.04 -10.43 -14.98
N ILE A 289 2.73 -9.18 -15.32
CA ILE A 289 1.46 -8.53 -15.00
C ILE A 289 0.94 -7.93 -16.31
N ASN A 290 -0.18 -8.44 -16.81
CA ASN A 290 -0.77 -8.01 -18.08
C ASN A 290 0.22 -8.05 -19.25
N GLY A 291 1.02 -9.12 -19.38
CA GLY A 291 2.01 -9.24 -20.44
C GLY A 291 3.28 -8.40 -20.26
N ILE A 292 3.43 -7.72 -19.16
CA ILE A 292 4.60 -6.88 -18.87
C ILE A 292 5.41 -7.52 -17.74
N PRO A 293 6.73 -7.77 -17.92
CA PRO A 293 7.57 -8.22 -16.83
C PRO A 293 7.72 -7.10 -15.79
N MET A 294 7.42 -7.41 -14.54
CA MET A 294 7.46 -6.47 -13.43
C MET A 294 8.43 -6.95 -12.35
N LEU A 295 9.28 -6.07 -11.87
CA LEU A 295 10.02 -6.24 -10.63
C LEU A 295 9.15 -5.73 -9.49
N VAL A 296 8.94 -6.56 -8.48
CA VAL A 296 8.12 -6.24 -7.30
C VAL A 296 8.94 -6.50 -6.05
N ASP A 297 9.14 -5.51 -5.22
CA ASP A 297 9.74 -5.66 -3.90
C ASP A 297 8.73 -6.37 -2.98
N LEU A 298 9.18 -7.44 -2.33
CA LEU A 298 8.37 -8.18 -1.36
C LEU A 298 8.45 -7.58 0.04
N ASN A 299 8.56 -6.26 0.09
CA ASN A 299 8.70 -5.50 1.31
C ASN A 299 9.99 -5.85 2.05
N SER A 300 11.08 -5.86 1.30
CA SER A 300 12.40 -6.23 1.79
C SER A 300 12.95 -5.22 2.80
N THR A 301 13.84 -5.68 3.69
CA THR A 301 14.41 -4.84 4.76
C THR A 301 15.30 -3.72 4.22
N ALA A 302 16.10 -4.01 3.21
CA ALA A 302 17.01 -3.04 2.59
C ALA A 302 16.36 -2.25 1.44
N GLY A 303 15.17 -2.67 0.97
CA GLY A 303 14.53 -2.16 -0.23
C GLY A 303 15.14 -2.68 -1.52
N THR A 304 14.36 -2.67 -2.58
CA THR A 304 14.80 -3.00 -3.95
C THR A 304 15.05 -1.72 -4.73
N THR A 305 16.14 -1.68 -5.49
CA THR A 305 16.39 -0.56 -6.41
C THR A 305 16.38 -1.04 -7.86
N LEU A 306 15.93 -0.17 -8.76
CA LEU A 306 16.04 -0.34 -10.20
C LEU A 306 16.79 0.85 -10.78
N ASN A 307 17.93 0.57 -11.44
CA ASN A 307 18.81 1.61 -11.98
C ASN A 307 19.22 2.68 -10.95
N GLY A 308 19.38 2.26 -9.67
CA GLY A 308 19.76 3.12 -8.56
C GLY A 308 18.60 3.85 -7.87
N THR A 309 17.36 3.73 -8.36
CA THR A 309 16.18 4.33 -7.76
C THR A 309 15.39 3.28 -6.97
N HIS A 310 14.98 3.58 -5.74
CA HIS A 310 14.14 2.67 -4.95
C HIS A 310 12.76 2.48 -5.60
N VAL A 311 12.35 1.23 -5.73
CA VAL A 311 11.08 0.84 -6.33
C VAL A 311 10.36 -0.19 -5.48
N MET A 312 9.04 -0.05 -5.39
CA MET A 312 8.16 -1.10 -4.83
C MET A 312 7.67 -2.03 -5.93
N GLN A 313 7.35 -1.46 -7.09
CA GLN A 313 6.95 -2.17 -8.29
C GLN A 313 7.31 -1.33 -9.50
N HIS A 314 7.92 -1.95 -10.52
CA HIS A 314 8.32 -1.25 -11.74
C HIS A 314 8.42 -2.22 -12.92
N PRO A 315 8.03 -1.81 -14.13
CA PRO A 315 8.33 -2.56 -15.35
C PRO A 315 9.83 -2.86 -15.45
N LEU A 316 10.16 -4.08 -15.87
CA LEU A 316 11.52 -4.55 -15.99
C LEU A 316 11.87 -4.78 -17.46
N SER A 317 13.05 -4.33 -17.87
CA SER A 317 13.55 -4.47 -19.24
C SER A 317 14.95 -5.08 -19.27
N GLU A 318 15.32 -5.65 -20.41
CA GLU A 318 16.72 -6.06 -20.64
C GLU A 318 17.67 -4.87 -20.53
N GLY A 319 18.77 -5.07 -19.85
CA GLY A 319 19.77 -4.03 -19.57
C GLY A 319 19.60 -3.35 -18.21
N ASP A 320 18.45 -3.44 -17.57
CA ASP A 320 18.19 -2.87 -16.25
C ASP A 320 19.09 -3.48 -15.17
N ILE A 321 19.39 -2.67 -14.15
CA ILE A 321 20.19 -3.07 -12.99
C ILE A 321 19.31 -3.08 -11.76
N ILE A 322 19.09 -4.27 -11.20
CA ILE A 322 18.35 -4.51 -9.96
C ILE A 322 19.35 -4.48 -8.81
N GLY A 323 19.12 -3.67 -7.79
CA GLY A 323 19.88 -3.66 -6.55
C GLY A 323 19.10 -4.32 -5.42
N LEU A 324 19.71 -5.31 -4.76
CA LEU A 324 19.18 -6.04 -3.61
C LEU A 324 20.24 -5.99 -2.50
N GLY A 325 19.97 -5.29 -1.40
CA GLY A 325 20.99 -5.04 -0.39
C GLY A 325 22.24 -4.37 -0.98
N THR A 326 23.40 -5.02 -0.87
CA THR A 326 24.65 -4.55 -1.48
C THR A 326 24.94 -5.18 -2.85
N THR A 327 24.10 -6.12 -3.30
CA THR A 327 24.30 -6.86 -4.56
C THR A 327 23.54 -6.20 -5.72
N ALA A 328 24.21 -6.04 -6.86
CA ALA A 328 23.64 -5.55 -8.09
C ALA A 328 23.55 -6.67 -9.14
N LEU A 329 22.38 -6.80 -9.76
CA LEU A 329 22.05 -7.81 -10.77
C LEU A 329 21.66 -7.11 -12.07
N LYS A 330 22.30 -7.44 -13.20
CA LYS A 330 21.93 -6.94 -14.51
C LYS A 330 20.98 -7.91 -15.20
N VAL A 331 19.89 -7.41 -15.74
CA VAL A 331 18.99 -8.19 -16.60
C VAL A 331 19.66 -8.37 -17.96
N VAL A 332 20.06 -9.60 -18.28
CA VAL A 332 20.77 -9.91 -19.54
C VAL A 332 19.77 -10.37 -20.61
N ARG A 333 18.76 -11.15 -20.22
CA ARG A 333 17.68 -11.60 -21.10
C ARG A 333 16.39 -11.70 -20.31
N LEU A 334 15.30 -11.32 -20.95
CA LEU A 334 13.97 -11.33 -20.36
C LEU A 334 12.95 -11.62 -21.46
N THR A 335 12.27 -12.78 -21.39
CA THR A 335 11.26 -13.17 -22.37
C THR A 335 10.02 -13.67 -21.65
N LEU A 336 8.84 -13.26 -22.13
CA LEU A 336 7.55 -13.84 -21.77
C LEU A 336 7.08 -14.75 -22.92
N SER A 337 6.46 -15.86 -22.57
CA SER A 337 5.93 -16.87 -23.54
C SER A 337 4.43 -16.72 -23.69
#